data_a221733b8cf2918a86ceb02dab3a3894
#
_entry.id   a221733b8cf2918a86ceb02dab3a3894
#
_cell.length_a   1.000
_cell.length_b   1.000
_cell.length_c   1.000
_cell.angle_alpha   90.00
_cell.angle_beta   90.00
_cell.angle_gamma   90.00
#
_symmetry.space_group_name_H-M   'P 1'
#
loop_
_entity.id
_entity.type
_entity.pdbx_description
1 polymer ?
#
loop_
_entity_poly.entity_id
_entity_poly.type
_entity_poly.pdbx_seq_one_letter_code
_entity_poly.pdbx_strand_id
1 'polypeptide(L)'
;QDTFLDGRLGLVIDGTGKDVSKTAKQKEDLQKLGYDCAMIFVNTDMDTAIKRNEMRPRSLPVTTVVTMWKAVQKNIGRFQGFFKDNMLILDNSDGENFQDAVRIGYQFGKKFAEKPVRHTKAIKWIASFKPSMVEATLSAPESAVLDALLAQVKDKLEKDIRKGSNLKDLDDIAKLVNKRVEKDFKRKGHLRMKDGR
;
A
#
# COMPACT_ATOMS: atom_id res chain seq x y z
N GLN A 1 -4.58 15.02 2.28
CA GLN A 1 -4.47 14.39 0.94
C GLN A 1 -3.23 14.90 0.20
N ASP A 2 -2.92 16.18 0.30
CA ASP A 2 -1.82 16.81 -0.45
C ASP A 2 -0.45 16.25 -0.03
N THR A 3 -0.21 16.06 1.26
CA THR A 3 1.03 15.45 1.78
C THR A 3 1.33 14.07 1.19
N PHE A 4 0.29 13.23 0.99
CA PHE A 4 0.44 11.91 0.37
C PHE A 4 0.77 12.03 -1.12
N LEU A 5 0.19 13.00 -1.81
CA LEU A 5 0.47 13.26 -3.22
C LEU A 5 1.87 13.83 -3.42
N ASP A 6 2.31 14.72 -2.54
CA ASP A 6 3.67 15.28 -2.56
C ASP A 6 4.73 14.20 -2.32
N GLY A 7 4.46 13.29 -1.37
CA GLY A 7 5.32 12.13 -1.10
C GLY A 7 5.20 10.98 -2.09
N ARG A 8 4.32 11.06 -3.09
CA ARG A 8 4.04 9.98 -4.06
C ARG A 8 3.73 8.63 -3.40
N LEU A 9 3.04 8.67 -2.25
CA LEU A 9 2.64 7.47 -1.53
C LEU A 9 1.49 6.76 -2.24
N GLY A 10 1.38 5.44 -2.02
CA GLY A 10 0.27 4.65 -2.55
C GLY A 10 -1.08 5.17 -2.03
N LEU A 11 -2.07 5.23 -2.91
CA LEU A 11 -3.41 5.73 -2.61
C LEU A 11 -4.46 4.64 -2.88
N VAL A 12 -5.39 4.49 -1.96
CA VAL A 12 -6.62 3.73 -2.15
C VAL A 12 -7.78 4.72 -2.10
N ILE A 13 -8.56 4.78 -3.18
CA ILE A 13 -9.71 5.67 -3.29
C ILE A 13 -10.97 4.82 -3.35
N ASP A 14 -11.77 4.89 -2.29
CA ASP A 14 -13.09 4.25 -2.25
C ASP A 14 -14.12 5.09 -3.00
N GLY A 15 -15.00 4.41 -3.73
CA GLY A 15 -16.03 5.06 -4.52
C GLY A 15 -17.14 4.11 -4.96
N THR A 16 -18.31 4.66 -5.21
CA THR A 16 -19.49 3.88 -5.57
C THR A 16 -19.54 3.40 -7.04
N GLY A 17 -18.60 3.82 -7.88
CA GLY A 17 -18.62 3.51 -9.32
C GLY A 17 -19.78 4.18 -10.10
N LYS A 18 -20.53 5.10 -9.48
CA LYS A 18 -21.70 5.75 -10.10
C LYS A 18 -21.30 6.81 -11.13
N ASP A 19 -20.23 7.54 -10.85
CA ASP A 19 -19.80 8.67 -11.69
C ASP A 19 -18.51 8.33 -12.43
N VAL A 20 -18.66 7.96 -13.69
CA VAL A 20 -17.54 7.62 -14.59
C VAL A 20 -16.66 8.82 -14.86
N SER A 21 -17.27 10.00 -15.05
CA SER A 21 -16.52 11.22 -15.40
C SER A 21 -15.61 11.65 -14.25
N LYS A 22 -16.12 11.58 -13.02
CA LYS A 22 -15.32 11.84 -11.82
C LYS A 22 -14.14 10.88 -11.70
N THR A 23 -14.39 9.57 -11.88
CA THR A 23 -13.35 8.55 -11.80
C THR A 23 -12.30 8.71 -12.90
N ALA A 24 -12.73 9.01 -14.14
CA ALA A 24 -11.83 9.26 -15.26
C ALA A 24 -10.93 10.47 -15.00
N LYS A 25 -11.51 11.58 -14.49
CA LYS A 25 -10.77 12.77 -14.13
C LYS A 25 -9.75 12.49 -13.02
N GLN A 26 -10.15 11.81 -11.95
CA GLN A 26 -9.23 11.43 -10.87
C GLN A 26 -8.06 10.59 -11.39
N LYS A 27 -8.34 9.61 -12.25
CA LYS A 27 -7.29 8.81 -12.89
C LYS A 27 -6.34 9.68 -13.71
N GLU A 28 -6.88 10.57 -14.53
CA GLU A 28 -6.07 11.48 -15.37
C GLU A 28 -5.18 12.38 -14.51
N ASP A 29 -5.73 12.99 -13.46
CA ASP A 29 -4.99 13.87 -12.57
C ASP A 29 -3.86 13.14 -11.83
N LEU A 30 -4.11 11.91 -11.37
CA LEU A 30 -3.08 11.06 -10.77
C LEU A 30 -2.00 10.67 -11.80
N GLN A 31 -2.39 10.33 -13.03
CA GLN A 31 -1.44 10.02 -14.09
C GLN A 31 -0.56 11.24 -14.48
N LYS A 32 -1.10 12.46 -14.43
CA LYS A 32 -0.30 13.69 -14.61
C LYS A 32 0.79 13.84 -13.56
N LEU A 33 0.57 13.27 -12.36
CA LEU A 33 1.56 13.23 -11.29
C LEU A 33 2.54 12.06 -11.40
N GLY A 34 2.30 11.10 -12.30
CA GLY A 34 3.15 9.94 -12.51
C GLY A 34 2.65 8.64 -11.88
N TYR A 35 1.43 8.62 -11.33
CA TYR A 35 0.85 7.40 -10.78
C TYR A 35 0.39 6.45 -11.89
N ASP A 36 0.62 5.17 -11.69
CA ASP A 36 -0.14 4.12 -12.34
C ASP A 36 -1.43 3.88 -11.55
N CYS A 37 -2.53 3.59 -12.27
CA CYS A 37 -3.84 3.43 -11.66
C CYS A 37 -4.43 2.06 -12.01
N ALA A 38 -5.01 1.41 -11.02
CA ALA A 38 -5.80 0.19 -11.19
C ALA A 38 -7.19 0.36 -10.57
N MET A 39 -8.13 -0.49 -10.97
CA MET A 39 -9.46 -0.53 -10.40
C MET A 39 -9.79 -1.96 -9.95
N ILE A 40 -10.25 -2.09 -8.73
CA ILE A 40 -10.96 -3.29 -8.27
C ILE A 40 -12.43 -2.90 -8.19
N PHE A 41 -13.22 -3.48 -9.07
CA PHE A 41 -14.67 -3.25 -9.13
C PHE A 41 -15.36 -4.41 -8.41
N VAL A 42 -15.92 -4.12 -7.25
CA VAL A 42 -16.69 -5.10 -6.48
C VAL A 42 -18.11 -5.08 -6.98
N ASN A 43 -18.49 -6.11 -7.72
CA ASN A 43 -19.83 -6.29 -8.25
C ASN A 43 -20.70 -7.11 -7.28
N THR A 44 -21.99 -6.90 -7.37
CA THR A 44 -23.01 -7.64 -6.61
C THR A 44 -24.24 -7.76 -7.50
N ASP A 45 -24.94 -8.90 -7.49
CA ASP A 45 -26.22 -9.02 -8.15
C ASP A 45 -27.27 -8.11 -7.49
N MET A 46 -28.39 -7.89 -8.20
CA MET A 46 -29.41 -6.94 -7.77
C MET A 46 -30.13 -7.42 -6.49
N ASP A 47 -30.42 -8.71 -6.41
CA ASP A 47 -31.17 -9.28 -5.30
C ASP A 47 -30.35 -9.23 -4.00
N THR A 48 -29.06 -9.56 -4.07
CA THR A 48 -28.11 -9.38 -2.97
C THR A 48 -27.98 -7.92 -2.56
N ALA A 49 -27.95 -6.99 -3.52
CA ALA A 49 -27.86 -5.56 -3.22
C ALA A 49 -29.11 -5.05 -2.48
N ILE A 50 -30.32 -5.49 -2.89
CA ILE A 50 -31.57 -5.17 -2.22
C ILE A 50 -31.61 -5.74 -0.81
N LYS A 51 -31.35 -7.04 -0.67
CA LYS A 51 -31.33 -7.74 0.61
C LYS A 51 -30.35 -7.09 1.62
N ARG A 52 -29.13 -6.78 1.18
CA ARG A 52 -28.13 -6.12 2.04
C ARG A 52 -28.52 -4.69 2.40
N ASN A 53 -29.24 -3.99 1.52
CA ASN A 53 -29.75 -2.66 1.84
C ASN A 53 -30.83 -2.74 2.94
N GLU A 54 -31.73 -3.74 2.89
CA GLU A 54 -32.76 -3.94 3.90
C GLU A 54 -32.21 -4.27 5.28
N MET A 55 -31.06 -4.96 5.35
CA MET A 55 -30.37 -5.30 6.61
C MET A 55 -29.66 -4.09 7.27
N ARG A 56 -29.55 -2.97 6.59
CA ARG A 56 -28.88 -1.78 7.14
C ARG A 56 -29.80 -1.04 8.12
N PRO A 57 -29.27 -0.50 9.23
CA PRO A 57 -30.04 0.35 10.14
C PRO A 57 -30.71 1.53 9.44
N ARG A 58 -30.09 2.03 8.36
CA ARG A 58 -30.62 3.09 7.49
C ARG A 58 -30.67 2.57 6.07
N SER A 59 -31.80 2.00 5.70
CA SER A 59 -32.05 1.50 4.36
C SER A 59 -32.57 2.60 3.42
N LEU A 60 -32.35 2.40 2.13
CA LEU A 60 -32.90 3.22 1.06
C LEU A 60 -34.14 2.53 0.47
N PRO A 61 -35.09 3.29 -0.15
CA PRO A 61 -36.16 2.69 -0.93
C PRO A 61 -35.61 1.74 -2.00
N VAL A 62 -36.23 0.58 -2.17
CA VAL A 62 -35.79 -0.45 -3.14
C VAL A 62 -35.65 0.12 -4.55
N THR A 63 -36.58 0.98 -4.96
CA THR A 63 -36.56 1.67 -6.27
C THR A 63 -35.27 2.49 -6.46
N THR A 64 -34.80 3.13 -5.39
CA THR A 64 -33.52 3.89 -5.39
C THR A 64 -32.35 2.95 -5.56
N VAL A 65 -32.34 1.83 -4.82
CA VAL A 65 -31.26 0.82 -4.91
C VAL A 65 -31.15 0.26 -6.33
N VAL A 66 -32.30 -0.14 -6.91
CA VAL A 66 -32.36 -0.66 -8.28
C VAL A 66 -31.87 0.36 -9.30
N THR A 67 -32.27 1.63 -9.16
CA THR A 67 -31.85 2.71 -10.05
C THR A 67 -30.32 2.92 -9.96
N MET A 68 -29.79 2.96 -8.75
CA MET A 68 -28.34 3.09 -8.53
C MET A 68 -27.59 1.89 -9.07
N TRP A 69 -28.05 0.67 -8.80
CA TRP A 69 -27.46 -0.55 -9.29
C TRP A 69 -27.38 -0.57 -10.82
N LYS A 70 -28.49 -0.27 -11.50
CA LYS A 70 -28.54 -0.19 -12.97
C LYS A 70 -27.57 0.85 -13.52
N ALA A 71 -27.44 2.00 -12.87
CA ALA A 71 -26.50 3.05 -13.27
C ALA A 71 -25.04 2.58 -13.15
N VAL A 72 -24.71 1.86 -12.08
CA VAL A 72 -23.37 1.29 -11.86
C VAL A 72 -23.05 0.21 -12.87
N GLN A 73 -23.99 -0.71 -13.18
CA GLN A 73 -23.80 -1.76 -14.18
C GLN A 73 -23.51 -1.21 -15.59
N LYS A 74 -24.17 -0.12 -15.98
CA LYS A 74 -23.91 0.56 -17.25
C LYS A 74 -22.48 1.13 -17.37
N ASN A 75 -21.84 1.36 -16.24
CA ASN A 75 -20.51 1.96 -16.18
C ASN A 75 -19.35 0.95 -16.32
N ILE A 76 -19.62 -0.35 -16.09
CA ILE A 76 -18.59 -1.40 -16.09
C ILE A 76 -17.78 -1.39 -17.38
N GLY A 77 -18.43 -1.44 -18.54
CA GLY A 77 -17.74 -1.42 -19.84
C GLY A 77 -16.92 -0.15 -20.08
N ARG A 78 -17.36 0.99 -19.55
CA ARG A 78 -16.61 2.24 -19.63
C ARG A 78 -15.36 2.19 -18.76
N PHE A 79 -15.47 1.65 -17.55
CA PHE A 79 -14.31 1.43 -16.67
C PHE A 79 -13.31 0.44 -17.27
N GLN A 80 -13.79 -0.64 -17.88
CA GLN A 80 -12.92 -1.57 -18.62
C GLN A 80 -12.15 -0.86 -19.73
N GLY A 81 -12.78 0.04 -20.47
CA GLY A 81 -12.12 0.87 -21.47
C GLY A 81 -11.03 1.78 -20.89
N PHE A 82 -11.24 2.34 -19.70
CA PHE A 82 -10.27 3.25 -19.05
C PHE A 82 -9.12 2.52 -18.35
N PHE A 83 -9.39 1.40 -17.70
CA PHE A 83 -8.38 0.68 -16.89
C PHE A 83 -7.78 -0.51 -17.61
N LYS A 84 -8.42 -1.04 -18.66
CA LYS A 84 -7.96 -2.18 -19.47
C LYS A 84 -7.47 -3.35 -18.58
N ASP A 85 -6.24 -3.80 -18.77
CA ASP A 85 -5.61 -4.89 -18.01
C ASP A 85 -5.37 -4.56 -16.53
N ASN A 86 -5.55 -3.30 -16.13
CA ASN A 86 -5.46 -2.86 -14.74
C ASN A 86 -6.84 -2.78 -14.07
N MET A 87 -7.83 -3.52 -14.57
CA MET A 87 -9.13 -3.66 -13.94
C MET A 87 -9.39 -5.10 -13.53
N LEU A 88 -9.84 -5.28 -12.30
CA LEU A 88 -10.36 -6.54 -11.78
C LEU A 88 -11.83 -6.35 -11.42
N ILE A 89 -12.68 -7.27 -11.83
CA ILE A 89 -14.08 -7.36 -11.37
C ILE A 89 -14.16 -8.53 -10.41
N LEU A 90 -14.62 -8.26 -9.18
CA LEU A 90 -14.88 -9.28 -8.16
C LEU A 90 -16.38 -9.42 -7.98
N ASP A 91 -16.86 -10.65 -7.95
CA ASP A 91 -18.24 -10.93 -7.55
C ASP A 91 -18.31 -11.04 -6.02
N ASN A 92 -19.25 -10.30 -5.44
CA ASN A 92 -19.54 -10.28 -4.01
C ASN A 92 -21.03 -10.53 -3.78
N SER A 93 -21.67 -11.31 -4.66
CA SER A 93 -23.05 -11.73 -4.50
C SER A 93 -23.21 -12.77 -3.38
N ASP A 94 -24.42 -12.95 -2.87
CA ASP A 94 -24.71 -13.98 -1.88
C ASP A 94 -24.47 -15.39 -2.50
N GLY A 95 -23.80 -16.28 -1.76
CA GLY A 95 -23.42 -17.60 -2.23
C GLY A 95 -22.01 -17.68 -2.82
N GLU A 96 -21.41 -16.56 -3.18
CA GLU A 96 -20.01 -16.53 -3.60
C GLU A 96 -19.06 -16.66 -2.40
N ASN A 97 -17.89 -17.27 -2.66
CA ASN A 97 -16.88 -17.44 -1.63
C ASN A 97 -16.15 -16.11 -1.38
N PHE A 98 -16.55 -15.41 -0.33
CA PHE A 98 -15.92 -14.14 0.08
C PHE A 98 -14.39 -14.26 0.27
N GLN A 99 -13.90 -15.38 0.82
CA GLN A 99 -12.47 -15.60 1.05
C GLN A 99 -11.70 -15.68 -0.29
N ASP A 100 -12.29 -16.31 -1.30
CA ASP A 100 -11.70 -16.37 -2.63
C ASP A 100 -11.69 -14.99 -3.30
N ALA A 101 -12.75 -14.22 -3.18
CA ALA A 101 -12.81 -12.85 -3.69
C ALA A 101 -11.71 -11.97 -3.04
N VAL A 102 -11.54 -12.06 -1.73
CA VAL A 102 -10.47 -11.36 -1.00
C VAL A 102 -9.09 -11.80 -1.49
N ARG A 103 -8.86 -13.11 -1.63
CA ARG A 103 -7.59 -13.67 -2.11
C ARG A 103 -7.26 -13.19 -3.51
N ILE A 104 -8.21 -13.20 -4.44
CA ILE A 104 -8.04 -12.76 -5.82
C ILE A 104 -7.75 -11.24 -5.85
N GLY A 105 -8.51 -10.46 -5.08
CA GLY A 105 -8.29 -9.01 -4.95
C GLY A 105 -6.91 -8.67 -4.40
N TYR A 106 -6.47 -9.39 -3.37
CA TYR A 106 -5.13 -9.23 -2.79
C TYR A 106 -4.03 -9.56 -3.82
N GLN A 107 -4.15 -10.69 -4.52
CA GLN A 107 -3.17 -11.09 -5.53
C GLN A 107 -3.08 -10.07 -6.68
N PHE A 108 -4.21 -9.55 -7.12
CA PHE A 108 -4.24 -8.49 -8.13
C PHE A 108 -3.56 -7.22 -7.64
N GLY A 109 -3.90 -6.76 -6.45
CA GLY A 109 -3.31 -5.57 -5.84
C GLY A 109 -1.80 -5.71 -5.64
N LYS A 110 -1.36 -6.86 -5.12
CA LYS A 110 0.07 -7.19 -4.96
C LYS A 110 0.80 -7.17 -6.30
N LYS A 111 0.29 -7.91 -7.30
CA LYS A 111 0.88 -7.94 -8.65
C LYS A 111 0.93 -6.55 -9.29
N PHE A 112 -0.07 -5.71 -9.04
CA PHE A 112 -0.07 -4.34 -9.53
C PHE A 112 0.99 -3.48 -8.84
N ALA A 113 1.11 -3.57 -7.51
CA ALA A 113 2.08 -2.81 -6.72
C ALA A 113 3.54 -3.22 -7.00
N GLU A 114 3.78 -4.47 -7.35
CA GLU A 114 5.11 -5.00 -7.68
C GLU A 114 5.54 -4.71 -9.13
N LYS A 115 4.67 -4.12 -9.95
CA LYS A 115 5.05 -3.74 -11.33
C LYS A 115 6.18 -2.72 -11.33
N PRO A 116 7.18 -2.88 -12.22
CA PRO A 116 8.23 -1.87 -12.34
C PRO A 116 7.65 -0.54 -12.80
N VAL A 117 8.13 0.54 -12.19
CA VAL A 117 7.72 1.90 -12.54
C VAL A 117 8.17 2.23 -13.96
N ARG A 118 7.21 2.53 -14.84
CA ARG A 118 7.47 2.84 -16.25
C ARG A 118 7.11 4.29 -16.62
N HIS A 119 6.35 4.96 -15.78
CA HIS A 119 5.93 6.33 -16.04
C HIS A 119 7.10 7.31 -15.94
N THR A 120 7.41 8.03 -17.02
CA THR A 120 8.58 8.92 -17.12
C THR A 120 8.66 9.95 -15.99
N LYS A 121 7.51 10.53 -15.57
CA LYS A 121 7.46 11.48 -14.46
C LYS A 121 7.81 10.84 -13.12
N ALA A 122 7.32 9.62 -12.87
CA ALA A 122 7.66 8.87 -11.67
C ALA A 122 9.15 8.53 -11.63
N ILE A 123 9.71 8.07 -12.75
CA ILE A 123 11.15 7.76 -12.87
C ILE A 123 11.98 9.02 -12.59
N LYS A 124 11.62 10.16 -13.17
CA LYS A 124 12.32 11.44 -12.92
C LYS A 124 12.21 11.87 -11.46
N TRP A 125 11.03 11.73 -10.86
CA TRP A 125 10.83 12.05 -9.45
C TRP A 125 11.65 11.15 -8.54
N ILE A 126 11.65 9.83 -8.75
CA ILE A 126 12.48 8.88 -8.01
C ILE A 126 13.97 9.23 -8.16
N ALA A 127 14.42 9.55 -9.38
CA ALA A 127 15.80 9.92 -9.65
C ALA A 127 16.21 11.22 -8.92
N SER A 128 15.27 12.17 -8.72
CA SER A 128 15.57 13.41 -8.00
C SER A 128 15.85 13.20 -6.51
N PHE A 129 15.40 12.07 -5.93
CA PHE A 129 15.65 11.71 -4.52
C PHE A 129 16.85 10.76 -4.34
N LYS A 130 17.32 10.10 -5.40
CA LYS A 130 18.44 9.18 -5.31
C LYS A 130 19.78 9.81 -4.85
N PRO A 131 20.09 11.08 -5.13
CA PRO A 131 21.36 11.64 -4.69
C PRO A 131 21.51 11.77 -3.17
N SER A 132 20.42 11.94 -2.44
CA SER A 132 20.47 12.10 -0.98
C SER A 132 20.43 10.77 -0.21
N MET A 133 20.10 9.66 -0.87
CA MET A 133 20.08 8.32 -0.25
C MET A 133 21.28 7.45 -0.65
N VAL A 134 22.08 7.86 -1.63
CA VAL A 134 23.11 6.99 -2.23
C VAL A 134 24.52 7.34 -1.78
N GLU A 135 24.77 8.46 -1.15
CA GLU A 135 26.12 8.79 -0.68
C GLU A 135 26.15 9.37 0.74
N ALA A 136 25.50 8.71 1.68
CA ALA A 136 26.24 8.44 2.88
C ALA A 136 27.08 7.20 2.59
N THR A 137 28.07 7.29 1.72
CA THR A 137 29.21 6.40 1.77
C THR A 137 29.75 6.58 3.17
N LEU A 138 29.37 5.65 4.06
CA LEU A 138 30.00 5.52 5.35
C LEU A 138 31.51 5.57 5.07
N SER A 139 32.23 6.48 5.69
CA SER A 139 33.67 6.48 5.60
C SER A 139 34.20 5.07 5.94
N ALA A 140 35.28 4.65 5.37
CA ALA A 140 35.81 3.31 5.62
C ALA A 140 35.82 2.91 7.12
N PRO A 141 36.14 3.82 8.09
CA PRO A 141 36.03 3.52 9.51
C PRO A 141 34.56 3.36 9.99
N GLU A 142 33.58 4.04 9.39
CA GLU A 142 32.16 3.92 9.74
C GLU A 142 31.57 2.62 9.22
N SER A 143 31.94 2.19 8.01
CA SER A 143 31.59 0.89 7.46
C SER A 143 32.12 -0.24 8.33
N ALA A 144 33.38 -0.20 8.74
CA ALA A 144 34.02 -1.20 9.63
C ALA A 144 33.32 -1.26 11.00
N VAL A 145 32.86 -0.12 11.53
CA VAL A 145 32.09 -0.06 12.78
C VAL A 145 30.71 -0.68 12.62
N LEU A 146 30.03 -0.42 11.49
CA LEU A 146 28.73 -1.02 11.19
C LEU A 146 28.82 -2.54 11.02
N ASP A 147 29.84 -3.02 10.29
CA ASP A 147 30.10 -4.44 10.08
C ASP A 147 30.40 -5.16 11.41
N ALA A 148 31.20 -4.55 12.27
CA ALA A 148 31.47 -5.07 13.61
C ALA A 148 30.24 -5.12 14.51
N LEU A 149 29.36 -4.11 14.41
CA LEU A 149 28.06 -4.08 15.12
C LEU A 149 27.12 -5.15 14.63
N LEU A 150 27.01 -5.32 13.31
CA LEU A 150 26.17 -6.36 12.69
C LEU A 150 26.67 -7.76 13.07
N ALA A 151 27.99 -8.00 13.10
CA ALA A 151 28.57 -9.26 13.55
C ALA A 151 28.24 -9.55 15.03
N GLN A 152 28.34 -8.54 15.92
CA GLN A 152 27.98 -8.69 17.34
C GLN A 152 26.51 -8.97 17.56
N VAL A 153 25.62 -8.30 16.80
CA VAL A 153 24.16 -8.54 16.86
C VAL A 153 23.84 -9.96 16.40
N LYS A 154 24.46 -10.40 15.30
CA LYS A 154 24.28 -11.76 14.77
C LYS A 154 24.74 -12.83 15.77
N ASP A 155 25.94 -12.70 16.34
CA ASP A 155 26.47 -13.63 17.35
C ASP A 155 25.55 -13.71 18.59
N LYS A 156 25.01 -12.58 19.03
CA LYS A 156 24.09 -12.53 20.17
C LYS A 156 22.74 -13.17 19.83
N LEU A 157 22.18 -12.91 18.66
CA LEU A 157 20.93 -13.53 18.19
C LEU A 157 21.10 -15.06 18.10
N GLU A 158 22.22 -15.54 17.55
CA GLU A 158 22.49 -16.98 17.47
C GLU A 158 22.61 -17.63 18.87
N LYS A 159 23.22 -16.92 19.83
CA LYS A 159 23.33 -17.38 21.22
C LYS A 159 21.97 -17.43 21.94
N ASP A 160 21.12 -16.42 21.70
CA ASP A 160 19.80 -16.34 22.30
C ASP A 160 18.84 -17.37 21.69
N ILE A 161 18.92 -17.64 20.39
CA ILE A 161 18.19 -18.71 19.70
C ILE A 161 18.62 -20.09 20.24
N ARG A 162 19.91 -20.34 20.40
CA ARG A 162 20.44 -21.60 20.96
C ARG A 162 20.01 -21.84 22.42
N LYS A 163 19.76 -20.77 23.19
CA LYS A 163 19.28 -20.85 24.57
C LYS A 163 17.77 -21.03 24.69
N GLY A 164 17.05 -21.21 23.58
CA GLY A 164 15.60 -21.42 23.58
C GLY A 164 14.80 -20.18 23.99
N SER A 165 15.38 -18.99 23.88
CA SER A 165 14.66 -17.74 24.11
C SER A 165 13.58 -17.62 23.03
N ASN A 166 12.32 -17.61 23.46
CA ASN A 166 11.15 -17.39 22.59
C ASN A 166 11.13 -15.91 22.14
N LEU A 167 11.93 -15.58 21.14
CA LEU A 167 11.74 -14.35 20.37
C LEU A 167 10.49 -14.56 19.51
N LYS A 168 9.33 -14.17 20.06
CA LYS A 168 8.01 -14.45 19.47
C LYS A 168 7.68 -13.53 18.30
N ASP A 169 8.48 -12.46 18.07
CA ASP A 169 8.10 -11.47 17.08
C ASP A 169 9.32 -10.76 16.44
N LEU A 170 9.27 -10.51 15.12
CA LEU A 170 10.22 -9.69 14.38
C LEU A 170 10.34 -8.26 14.97
N ASP A 171 9.28 -7.76 15.57
CA ASP A 171 9.23 -6.48 16.28
C ASP A 171 10.14 -6.44 17.52
N ASP A 172 10.28 -7.52 18.24
CA ASP A 172 11.17 -7.62 19.40
C ASP A 172 12.64 -7.64 18.99
N ILE A 173 12.93 -8.27 17.85
CA ILE A 173 14.25 -8.26 17.24
C ILE A 173 14.60 -6.84 16.76
N ALA A 174 13.68 -6.17 16.08
CA ALA A 174 13.85 -4.80 15.61
C ALA A 174 14.08 -3.81 16.76
N LYS A 175 13.33 -3.92 17.86
CA LYS A 175 13.50 -3.11 19.08
C LYS A 175 14.87 -3.34 19.74
N LEU A 176 15.33 -4.58 19.78
CA LEU A 176 16.65 -4.94 20.34
C LEU A 176 17.80 -4.37 19.50
N VAL A 177 17.69 -4.47 18.18
CA VAL A 177 18.66 -3.91 17.22
C VAL A 177 18.70 -2.38 17.35
N ASN A 178 17.55 -1.71 17.31
CA ASN A 178 17.45 -0.26 17.41
C ASN A 178 17.99 0.26 18.74
N LYS A 179 17.64 -0.37 19.86
CA LYS A 179 18.13 0.01 21.20
C LYS A 179 19.63 -0.16 21.33
N ARG A 180 20.21 -1.15 20.67
CA ARG A 180 21.66 -1.38 20.70
C ARG A 180 22.40 -0.41 19.83
N VAL A 181 21.91 -0.16 18.62
CA VAL A 181 22.47 0.83 17.68
C VAL A 181 22.45 2.20 18.32
N GLU A 182 21.32 2.65 18.90
CA GLU A 182 21.25 3.93 19.62
C GLU A 182 22.25 4.04 20.79
N LYS A 183 22.39 2.98 21.57
CA LYS A 183 23.30 2.97 22.72
C LYS A 183 24.76 3.08 22.31
N ASP A 184 25.15 2.40 21.24
CA ASP A 184 26.54 2.40 20.78
C ASP A 184 26.89 3.67 20.01
N PHE A 185 25.95 4.26 19.27
CA PHE A 185 26.10 5.59 18.67
C PHE A 185 26.16 6.71 19.70
N LYS A 186 25.31 6.70 20.74
CA LYS A 186 25.40 7.66 21.86
C LYS A 186 26.72 7.54 22.62
N ARG A 187 27.23 6.32 22.83
CA ARG A 187 28.48 6.07 23.54
C ARG A 187 29.69 6.54 22.76
N LYS A 188 29.65 6.56 21.44
CA LYS A 188 30.73 7.01 20.56
C LYS A 188 30.65 8.48 20.14
N GLY A 189 29.66 9.23 20.62
CA GLY A 189 29.54 10.68 20.38
C GLY A 189 29.14 11.06 18.95
N HIS A 190 28.69 10.13 18.13
CA HIS A 190 28.38 10.36 16.71
C HIS A 190 26.90 10.73 16.42
N LEU A 191 26.02 10.68 17.41
CA LEU A 191 24.64 11.15 17.28
C LEU A 191 24.42 12.41 18.12
N ARG A 192 24.71 13.57 17.56
CA ARG A 192 24.01 14.78 17.96
C ARG A 192 22.65 14.77 17.25
N MET A 193 21.63 14.32 17.93
CA MET A 193 20.27 14.61 17.51
C MET A 193 20.11 16.13 17.57
N LYS A 194 19.98 16.77 16.41
CA LYS A 194 19.42 18.12 16.35
C LYS A 194 17.95 17.95 16.77
N ASP A 195 17.63 18.39 17.98
CA ASP A 195 16.26 18.58 18.39
C ASP A 195 15.59 19.48 17.35
N GLY A 196 14.50 18.99 16.78
CA GLY A 196 13.73 19.75 15.83
C GLY A 196 13.13 21.00 16.49
N ARG A 197 13.38 22.09 15.89
CA ARG A 197 12.52 23.27 15.85
C ARG A 197 12.35 23.65 14.39
#